data_e1e3befc4123489e02884bf1cc38ce61
#
_entry.id   e1e3befc4123489e02884bf1cc38ce61
#
_cell.length_a   1.000
_cell.length_b   1.000
_cell.length_c   1.000
_cell.angle_alpha   90.00
_cell.angle_beta   90.00
_cell.angle_gamma   90.00
#
_symmetry.space_group_name_H-M   'P 1'
#
loop_
_entity.id
_entity.type
_entity.pdbx_description
1 polymer ?
#
loop_
_entity_poly.entity_id
_entity_poly.type
_entity_poly.pdbx_seq_one_letter_code
_entity_poly.pdbx_strand_id
1 'polypeptide(L)'
;MALEELKSGAGKSADLYDLLKIPGERGVVCSLAEVRKGPTLGRQEGAFGEDLNILCTFSPGEPVVILKEEGDFFLVCGAFYRGWILKARINRVTAAQFENFRKPFLWAVVTEPLVTAENRQFDMGTVLPFLFEEGNFSLLHLPDKGVRLPTDSLHIGFVPYERSALLSLARKYIGVPYGWGNAGGGVDCSGLIQRVFRCFGVFLPRNVAAQRRLPGVNYLPLFGENARKPEELSAPALLFAKGHVLLLTEGGEHPTVLHAPHTGSFVLEEPLTEERRATLLSAVEL
;
A
#
# COMPACT_ATOMS: atom_id res chain seq x y z
N MET A 1 2.85 10.75 -18.10
CA MET A 1 4.07 9.98 -18.49
C MET A 1 4.63 9.22 -17.28
N ALA A 2 5.00 9.87 -16.19
CA ALA A 2 5.57 9.19 -15.01
C ALA A 2 4.65 8.17 -14.34
N LEU A 3 3.33 8.41 -14.23
CA LEU A 3 2.41 7.42 -13.65
C LEU A 3 2.35 6.13 -14.50
N GLU A 4 2.33 6.23 -15.82
CA GLU A 4 2.30 5.06 -16.70
C GLU A 4 3.64 4.29 -16.67
N GLU A 5 4.76 5.00 -16.50
CA GLU A 5 6.07 4.38 -16.26
C GLU A 5 6.08 3.61 -14.94
N LEU A 6 5.59 4.24 -13.84
CA LEU A 6 5.47 3.59 -12.53
C LEU A 6 4.54 2.38 -12.59
N LYS A 7 3.40 2.48 -13.26
CA LYS A 7 2.44 1.39 -13.43
C LYS A 7 3.05 0.23 -14.22
N SER A 8 3.70 0.52 -15.35
CA SER A 8 4.42 -0.47 -16.16
C SER A 8 5.58 -1.09 -15.39
N GLY A 9 6.40 -0.28 -14.71
CA GLY A 9 7.51 -0.74 -13.90
C GLY A 9 7.08 -1.59 -12.71
N ALA A 10 6.01 -1.20 -12.02
CA ALA A 10 5.43 -1.99 -10.94
C ALA A 10 4.95 -3.36 -11.45
N GLY A 11 4.24 -3.41 -12.58
CA GLY A 11 3.78 -4.67 -13.18
C GLY A 11 4.90 -5.60 -13.65
N LYS A 12 6.11 -5.08 -13.85
CA LYS A 12 7.32 -5.84 -14.24
C LYS A 12 8.26 -6.10 -13.07
N SER A 13 7.92 -5.64 -11.87
CA SER A 13 8.78 -5.81 -10.69
C SER A 13 8.97 -7.28 -10.36
N ALA A 14 10.21 -7.69 -10.11
CA ALA A 14 10.54 -9.03 -9.63
C ALA A 14 9.97 -9.33 -8.23
N ASP A 15 9.60 -8.29 -7.48
CA ASP A 15 8.98 -8.40 -6.16
C ASP A 15 7.45 -8.58 -6.23
N LEU A 16 6.88 -8.68 -7.43
CA LEU A 16 5.46 -8.93 -7.64
C LEU A 16 5.24 -10.40 -8.07
N TYR A 17 4.48 -11.15 -7.27
CA TYR A 17 4.17 -12.55 -7.56
C TYR A 17 3.02 -12.69 -8.56
N ASP A 18 3.21 -13.50 -9.59
CA ASP A 18 2.12 -13.95 -10.46
C ASP A 18 1.37 -15.11 -9.80
N LEU A 19 0.29 -14.76 -9.08
CA LEU A 19 -0.48 -15.72 -8.30
C LEU A 19 -1.08 -16.89 -9.13
N LEU A 20 -1.26 -16.70 -10.44
CA LEU A 20 -1.78 -17.76 -11.31
C LEU A 20 -0.77 -18.90 -11.53
N LYS A 21 0.51 -18.57 -11.48
CA LYS A 21 1.60 -19.54 -11.66
C LYS A 21 1.98 -20.28 -10.38
N ILE A 22 1.49 -19.82 -9.22
CA ILE A 22 1.83 -20.44 -7.94
C ILE A 22 0.88 -21.61 -7.68
N PRO A 23 1.39 -22.83 -7.43
CA PRO A 23 0.57 -23.95 -7.03
C PRO A 23 0.05 -23.77 -5.60
N GLY A 24 -1.19 -24.15 -5.34
CA GLY A 24 -1.81 -24.08 -4.03
C GLY A 24 -3.31 -23.80 -4.10
N GLU A 25 -3.95 -23.83 -2.93
CA GLU A 25 -5.38 -23.52 -2.82
C GLU A 25 -5.61 -22.01 -2.97
N ARG A 26 -6.77 -21.63 -3.46
CA ARG A 26 -7.14 -20.21 -3.64
C ARG A 26 -7.82 -19.69 -2.39
N GLY A 27 -7.41 -18.50 -1.97
CA GLY A 27 -7.99 -17.79 -0.85
C GLY A 27 -8.18 -16.31 -1.17
N VAL A 28 -9.06 -15.67 -0.40
CA VAL A 28 -9.26 -14.22 -0.42
C VAL A 28 -9.28 -13.73 1.03
N VAL A 29 -8.58 -12.64 1.28
CA VAL A 29 -8.56 -11.99 2.59
C VAL A 29 -9.94 -11.40 2.88
N CYS A 30 -10.53 -11.72 4.03
CA CYS A 30 -11.88 -11.27 4.40
C CYS A 30 -11.89 -10.13 5.44
N SER A 31 -10.75 -9.83 6.03
CA SER A 31 -10.55 -8.71 6.97
C SER A 31 -9.08 -8.32 6.95
N LEU A 32 -8.75 -7.06 7.25
CA LEU A 32 -7.36 -6.60 7.32
C LEU A 32 -6.49 -7.59 8.10
N ALA A 33 -5.43 -8.08 7.51
CA ALA A 33 -4.66 -9.21 8.01
C ALA A 33 -3.16 -8.89 8.06
N GLU A 34 -2.55 -9.12 9.24
CA GLU A 34 -1.09 -9.07 9.38
C GLU A 34 -0.45 -10.27 8.70
N VAL A 35 0.55 -10.01 7.88
CA VAL A 35 1.43 -11.00 7.28
C VAL A 35 2.67 -11.11 8.16
N ARG A 36 2.93 -12.29 8.69
CA ARG A 36 3.95 -12.51 9.72
C ARG A 36 5.08 -13.43 9.22
N LYS A 37 6.26 -13.33 9.83
CA LYS A 37 7.43 -14.18 9.51
C LYS A 37 7.20 -15.67 9.85
N GLY A 38 6.44 -15.93 10.90
CA GLY A 38 6.16 -17.29 11.41
C GLY A 38 4.70 -17.46 11.81
N PRO A 39 4.25 -18.71 12.03
CA PRO A 39 2.89 -19.06 12.45
C PRO A 39 2.69 -18.79 13.96
N THR A 40 2.89 -17.54 14.39
CA THR A 40 2.82 -17.13 15.79
C THR A 40 2.32 -15.72 15.95
N LEU A 41 1.59 -15.46 17.04
CA LEU A 41 1.25 -14.10 17.51
C LEU A 41 2.35 -13.51 18.42
N GLY A 42 3.38 -14.28 18.73
CA GLY A 42 4.52 -13.79 19.52
C GLY A 42 5.18 -12.59 18.85
N ARG A 43 5.56 -11.60 19.64
CA ARG A 43 6.24 -10.40 19.18
C ARG A 43 7.75 -10.61 19.13
N GLN A 44 8.39 -10.02 18.15
CA GLN A 44 9.83 -9.78 18.10
C GLN A 44 10.05 -8.28 18.21
N GLU A 45 10.40 -7.80 19.39
CA GLU A 45 10.55 -6.37 19.64
C GLU A 45 11.74 -5.79 18.88
N GLY A 46 11.48 -4.73 18.14
CA GLY A 46 12.48 -3.91 17.46
C GLY A 46 13.01 -2.80 18.36
N ALA A 47 13.97 -2.03 17.85
CA ALA A 47 14.65 -0.99 18.61
C ALA A 47 13.73 0.15 19.11
N PHE A 48 12.60 0.33 18.44
CA PHE A 48 11.63 1.41 18.75
C PHE A 48 10.26 0.85 19.19
N GLY A 49 10.20 -0.42 19.64
CA GLY A 49 8.98 -1.08 20.11
C GLY A 49 8.07 -1.65 19.02
N GLU A 50 8.51 -1.64 17.74
CA GLU A 50 7.81 -2.30 16.64
C GLU A 50 7.83 -3.83 16.79
N ASP A 51 6.81 -4.51 16.24
CA ASP A 51 6.83 -5.96 16.13
C ASP A 51 7.48 -6.39 14.81
N LEU A 52 8.76 -6.76 14.87
CA LEU A 52 9.54 -7.20 13.71
C LEU A 52 9.06 -8.54 13.12
N ASN A 53 8.13 -9.26 13.76
CA ASN A 53 7.48 -10.42 13.17
C ASN A 53 6.44 -10.03 12.13
N ILE A 54 5.95 -8.79 12.14
CA ILE A 54 5.04 -8.27 11.13
C ILE A 54 5.84 -7.81 9.91
N LEU A 55 5.50 -8.34 8.75
CA LEU A 55 6.12 -8.00 7.45
C LEU A 55 5.33 -6.90 6.74
N CYS A 56 4.01 -7.06 6.71
CA CYS A 56 3.06 -6.10 6.12
C CYS A 56 1.64 -6.45 6.54
N THR A 57 0.66 -5.73 6.02
CA THR A 57 -0.76 -6.11 6.06
C THR A 57 -1.28 -6.38 4.66
N PHE A 58 -2.27 -7.30 4.56
CA PHE A 58 -3.10 -7.49 3.39
C PHE A 58 -4.49 -6.94 3.64
N SER A 59 -5.04 -6.26 2.66
CA SER A 59 -6.37 -5.66 2.70
C SER A 59 -7.47 -6.69 2.42
N PRO A 60 -8.70 -6.49 2.92
CA PRO A 60 -9.84 -7.30 2.50
C PRO A 60 -10.00 -7.30 0.98
N GLY A 61 -10.38 -8.43 0.41
CA GLY A 61 -10.49 -8.62 -1.03
C GLY A 61 -9.18 -9.00 -1.73
N GLU A 62 -8.02 -8.93 -1.06
CA GLU A 62 -6.76 -9.35 -1.70
C GLU A 62 -6.77 -10.87 -1.95
N PRO A 63 -6.56 -11.31 -3.21
CA PRO A 63 -6.42 -12.71 -3.55
C PRO A 63 -5.06 -13.24 -3.08
N VAL A 64 -5.05 -14.44 -2.52
CA VAL A 64 -3.84 -15.11 -2.02
C VAL A 64 -3.83 -16.58 -2.44
N VAL A 65 -2.63 -17.15 -2.57
CA VAL A 65 -2.45 -18.59 -2.73
C VAL A 65 -2.03 -19.20 -1.40
N ILE A 66 -2.80 -20.14 -0.89
CA ILE A 66 -2.52 -20.87 0.33
C ILE A 66 -1.53 -21.99 -0.01
N LEU A 67 -0.35 -21.95 0.61
CA LEU A 67 0.77 -22.86 0.33
C LEU A 67 0.90 -23.95 1.39
N LYS A 68 0.57 -23.64 2.64
CA LYS A 68 0.72 -24.52 3.80
C LYS A 68 -0.26 -24.11 4.90
N GLU A 69 -0.63 -25.06 5.73
CA GLU A 69 -1.40 -24.85 6.95
C GLU A 69 -0.58 -25.32 8.16
N GLU A 70 -0.56 -24.50 9.24
CA GLU A 70 0.12 -24.85 10.48
C GLU A 70 -0.57 -24.16 11.66
N GLY A 71 -1.07 -24.94 12.64
CA GLY A 71 -1.86 -24.40 13.76
C GLY A 71 -3.03 -23.54 13.27
N ASP A 72 -3.13 -22.33 13.79
CA ASP A 72 -4.15 -21.36 13.41
C ASP A 72 -3.78 -20.48 12.22
N PHE A 73 -2.71 -20.81 11.49
CA PHE A 73 -2.15 -19.99 10.41
C PHE A 73 -2.15 -20.71 9.07
N PHE A 74 -2.25 -19.89 8.01
CA PHE A 74 -1.89 -20.26 6.64
C PHE A 74 -0.61 -19.55 6.23
N LEU A 75 0.34 -20.29 5.64
CA LEU A 75 1.38 -19.68 4.82
C LEU A 75 0.78 -19.32 3.48
N VAL A 76 0.78 -18.06 3.15
CA VAL A 76 0.20 -17.56 1.90
C VAL A 76 1.20 -16.81 1.05
N CYS A 77 0.92 -16.76 -0.24
CA CYS A 77 1.55 -15.84 -1.18
C CYS A 77 0.48 -14.89 -1.71
N GLY A 78 0.60 -13.61 -1.42
CA GLY A 78 -0.14 -12.52 -2.06
C GLY A 78 0.68 -11.89 -3.17
N ALA A 79 0.13 -10.88 -3.85
CA ALA A 79 0.81 -10.23 -4.96
C ALA A 79 2.14 -9.56 -4.56
N PHE A 80 2.29 -9.10 -3.31
CA PHE A 80 3.43 -8.29 -2.87
C PHE A 80 4.32 -8.95 -1.83
N TYR A 81 3.81 -9.99 -1.17
CA TYR A 81 4.51 -10.63 -0.07
C TYR A 81 4.10 -12.09 0.12
N ARG A 82 4.99 -12.85 0.76
CA ARG A 82 4.73 -14.19 1.23
C ARG A 82 4.94 -14.24 2.74
N GLY A 83 4.00 -14.84 3.48
CA GLY A 83 4.12 -14.99 4.93
C GLY A 83 2.92 -15.67 5.55
N TRP A 84 2.88 -15.69 6.87
CA TRP A 84 1.85 -16.37 7.65
C TRP A 84 0.74 -15.41 8.03
N ILE A 85 -0.50 -15.82 7.84
CA ILE A 85 -1.73 -15.09 8.19
C ILE A 85 -2.63 -15.99 9.01
N LEU A 86 -3.33 -15.42 10.00
CA LEU A 86 -4.36 -16.16 10.75
C LEU A 86 -5.45 -16.68 9.80
N LYS A 87 -5.82 -17.96 9.94
CA LYS A 87 -6.86 -18.63 9.16
C LYS A 87 -8.19 -17.86 9.17
N ALA A 88 -8.54 -17.30 10.32
CA ALA A 88 -9.75 -16.50 10.50
C ALA A 88 -9.80 -15.21 9.61
N ARG A 89 -8.70 -14.85 8.96
CA ARG A 89 -8.61 -13.69 8.06
C ARG A 89 -8.71 -14.04 6.58
N ILE A 90 -8.84 -15.32 6.25
CA ILE A 90 -8.83 -15.80 4.86
C ILE A 90 -9.98 -16.78 4.66
N ASN A 91 -10.75 -16.57 3.61
CA ASN A 91 -11.70 -17.54 3.12
C ASN A 91 -11.09 -18.32 1.95
N ARG A 92 -11.14 -19.66 2.01
CA ARG A 92 -10.91 -20.51 0.83
C ARG A 92 -12.01 -20.24 -0.19
N VAL A 93 -11.64 -20.10 -1.44
CA VAL A 93 -12.55 -19.75 -2.52
C VAL A 93 -12.37 -20.63 -3.74
N THR A 94 -13.38 -20.73 -4.58
CA THR A 94 -13.27 -21.39 -5.89
C THR A 94 -12.38 -20.58 -6.85
N ALA A 95 -11.92 -21.20 -7.92
CA ALA A 95 -11.15 -20.49 -8.95
C ALA A 95 -11.94 -19.33 -9.57
N ALA A 96 -13.24 -19.48 -9.78
CA ALA A 96 -14.10 -18.42 -10.30
C ALA A 96 -14.21 -17.22 -9.34
N GLN A 97 -14.40 -17.49 -8.04
CA GLN A 97 -14.39 -16.42 -7.02
C GLN A 97 -13.05 -15.74 -6.92
N PHE A 98 -11.95 -16.50 -6.94
CA PHE A 98 -10.58 -15.94 -6.95
C PHE A 98 -10.36 -14.97 -8.11
N GLU A 99 -10.77 -15.35 -9.33
CA GLU A 99 -10.68 -14.50 -10.51
C GLU A 99 -11.54 -13.23 -10.39
N ASN A 100 -12.73 -13.32 -9.78
CA ASN A 100 -13.59 -12.16 -9.56
C ASN A 100 -12.93 -11.13 -8.61
N PHE A 101 -12.18 -11.59 -7.60
CA PHE A 101 -11.41 -10.67 -6.72
C PHE A 101 -10.13 -10.17 -7.37
N ARG A 102 -9.47 -11.00 -8.17
CA ARG A 102 -8.25 -10.61 -8.89
C ARG A 102 -8.52 -9.61 -10.01
N LYS A 103 -9.64 -9.75 -10.70
CA LYS A 103 -10.03 -8.93 -11.84
C LYS A 103 -11.55 -8.75 -11.87
N PRO A 104 -12.11 -7.96 -10.96
CA PRO A 104 -13.55 -7.72 -10.93
C PRO A 104 -14.00 -6.97 -12.19
N PHE A 105 -15.23 -7.25 -12.63
CA PHE A 105 -15.86 -6.54 -13.75
C PHE A 105 -16.10 -5.07 -13.42
N LEU A 106 -16.61 -4.81 -12.22
CA LEU A 106 -16.79 -3.49 -11.66
C LEU A 106 -16.28 -3.49 -10.22
N TRP A 107 -15.58 -2.46 -9.82
CA TRP A 107 -14.98 -2.35 -8.50
C TRP A 107 -15.08 -0.94 -7.94
N ALA A 108 -14.91 -0.83 -6.63
CA ALA A 108 -14.63 0.43 -5.97
C ALA A 108 -13.32 0.34 -5.18
N VAL A 109 -12.63 1.46 -5.06
CA VAL A 109 -11.43 1.61 -4.25
C VAL A 109 -11.72 2.50 -3.05
N VAL A 110 -11.25 2.08 -1.87
CA VAL A 110 -11.32 2.88 -0.63
C VAL A 110 -10.37 4.06 -0.73
N THR A 111 -10.87 5.27 -0.46
CA THR A 111 -10.13 6.55 -0.55
C THR A 111 -9.90 7.22 0.80
N GLU A 112 -10.34 6.62 1.89
CA GLU A 112 -10.05 7.04 3.27
C GLU A 112 -8.93 6.19 3.88
N PRO A 113 -8.07 6.74 4.77
CA PRO A 113 -6.97 6.01 5.39
C PRO A 113 -7.41 4.72 6.05
N LEU A 114 -8.57 4.74 6.72
CA LEU A 114 -9.17 3.58 7.35
C LEU A 114 -10.69 3.76 7.45
N VAL A 115 -11.44 2.80 6.93
CA VAL A 115 -12.90 2.69 7.10
C VAL A 115 -13.19 1.47 7.97
N THR A 116 -14.01 1.62 9.00
CA THR A 116 -14.47 0.49 9.83
C THR A 116 -15.96 0.25 9.60
N ALA A 117 -16.31 -0.96 9.18
CA ALA A 117 -17.67 -1.39 8.98
C ALA A 117 -17.83 -2.86 9.38
N GLU A 118 -18.92 -3.20 10.05
CA GLU A 118 -19.25 -4.57 10.45
C GLU A 118 -18.10 -5.33 11.14
N ASN A 119 -17.38 -4.65 12.05
CA ASN A 119 -16.20 -5.15 12.77
C ASN A 119 -15.00 -5.51 11.86
N ARG A 120 -14.95 -4.96 10.66
CA ARG A 120 -13.85 -5.11 9.71
C ARG A 120 -13.24 -3.75 9.38
N GLN A 121 -11.97 -3.77 9.05
CA GLN A 121 -11.20 -2.60 8.67
C GLN A 121 -10.82 -2.68 7.20
N PHE A 122 -10.98 -1.56 6.50
CA PHE A 122 -10.69 -1.37 5.09
C PHE A 122 -9.76 -0.16 4.98
N ASP A 123 -8.54 -0.40 4.59
CA ASP A 123 -7.53 0.64 4.43
C ASP A 123 -7.58 1.27 3.04
N MET A 124 -7.04 2.47 2.89
CA MET A 124 -6.94 3.16 1.60
C MET A 124 -6.28 2.25 0.56
N GLY A 125 -6.80 2.27 -0.66
CA GLY A 125 -6.34 1.41 -1.74
C GLY A 125 -6.89 -0.03 -1.68
N THR A 126 -7.76 -0.37 -0.71
CA THR A 126 -8.55 -1.60 -0.75
C THR A 126 -9.45 -1.58 -1.97
N VAL A 127 -9.36 -2.62 -2.81
CA VAL A 127 -10.17 -2.79 -4.03
C VAL A 127 -11.13 -3.94 -3.83
N LEU A 128 -12.44 -3.68 -3.96
CA LEU A 128 -13.47 -4.70 -3.82
C LEU A 128 -14.42 -4.70 -5.02
N PRO A 129 -14.94 -5.88 -5.42
CA PRO A 129 -16.01 -5.92 -6.41
C PRO A 129 -17.21 -5.09 -5.94
N PHE A 130 -17.64 -4.16 -6.76
CA PHE A 130 -18.78 -3.28 -6.50
C PHE A 130 -20.07 -3.94 -6.98
N LEU A 131 -21.14 -3.84 -6.20
CA LEU A 131 -22.45 -4.39 -6.54
C LEU A 131 -23.43 -3.29 -6.92
N PHE A 132 -23.77 -2.40 -6.00
CA PHE A 132 -24.67 -1.26 -6.22
C PHE A 132 -24.59 -0.23 -5.09
N GLU A 133 -25.17 0.94 -5.31
CA GLU A 133 -25.37 1.97 -4.31
C GLU A 133 -26.77 1.95 -3.74
N GLU A 134 -26.90 2.21 -2.45
CA GLU A 134 -28.18 2.31 -1.74
C GLU A 134 -28.10 3.47 -0.72
N GLY A 135 -28.69 4.60 -1.10
CA GLY A 135 -28.61 5.83 -0.29
C GLY A 135 -27.16 6.32 -0.15
N ASN A 136 -26.73 6.49 1.10
CA ASN A 136 -25.36 6.94 1.41
C ASN A 136 -24.34 5.78 1.54
N PHE A 137 -24.71 4.58 1.13
CA PHE A 137 -23.87 3.38 1.24
C PHE A 137 -23.71 2.72 -0.13
N SER A 138 -22.54 2.16 -0.33
CA SER A 138 -22.23 1.27 -1.44
C SER A 138 -22.12 -0.17 -0.91
N LEU A 139 -22.78 -1.11 -1.58
CA LEU A 139 -22.64 -2.53 -1.30
C LEU A 139 -21.49 -3.11 -2.12
N LEU A 140 -20.54 -3.69 -1.43
CA LEU A 140 -19.35 -4.34 -1.99
C LEU A 140 -19.36 -5.83 -1.65
N HIS A 141 -18.67 -6.64 -2.45
CA HIS A 141 -18.58 -8.07 -2.25
C HIS A 141 -17.31 -8.46 -1.50
N LEU A 142 -17.47 -9.20 -0.40
CA LEU A 142 -16.40 -9.95 0.27
C LEU A 142 -16.62 -11.45 0.02
N PRO A 143 -15.61 -12.29 0.21
CA PRO A 143 -15.70 -13.72 -0.11
C PRO A 143 -16.78 -14.48 0.68
N ASP A 144 -17.17 -13.98 1.82
CA ASP A 144 -18.18 -14.60 2.71
C ASP A 144 -19.54 -13.88 2.69
N LYS A 145 -19.59 -12.59 2.33
CA LYS A 145 -20.83 -11.79 2.32
C LYS A 145 -20.67 -10.46 1.60
N GLY A 146 -21.77 -9.75 1.42
CA GLY A 146 -21.73 -8.32 1.09
C GLY A 146 -21.31 -7.47 2.30
N VAL A 147 -20.72 -6.33 2.07
CA VAL A 147 -20.40 -5.31 3.08
C VAL A 147 -20.85 -3.95 2.61
N ARG A 148 -21.42 -3.14 3.50
CA ARG A 148 -21.83 -1.76 3.25
C ARG A 148 -20.76 -0.80 3.73
N LEU A 149 -20.19 0.02 2.84
CA LEU A 149 -19.29 1.10 3.18
C LEU A 149 -19.92 2.45 2.81
N PRO A 150 -19.61 3.55 3.52
CA PRO A 150 -20.05 4.88 3.15
C PRO A 150 -19.60 5.22 1.72
N THR A 151 -20.53 5.69 0.88
CA THR A 151 -20.22 5.96 -0.53
C THR A 151 -19.16 7.05 -0.70
N ASP A 152 -19.11 8.03 0.18
CA ASP A 152 -18.12 9.11 0.20
C ASP A 152 -16.69 8.64 0.58
N SER A 153 -16.55 7.45 1.15
CA SER A 153 -15.26 6.82 1.45
C SER A 153 -14.68 6.03 0.27
N LEU A 154 -15.36 6.02 -0.88
CA LEU A 154 -15.08 5.17 -2.02
C LEU A 154 -14.98 5.98 -3.32
N HIS A 155 -14.31 5.38 -4.30
CA HIS A 155 -14.40 5.78 -5.70
C HIS A 155 -14.71 4.54 -6.55
N ILE A 156 -15.74 4.61 -7.41
CA ILE A 156 -16.06 3.53 -8.35
C ILE A 156 -15.01 3.53 -9.46
N GLY A 157 -14.33 2.39 -9.66
CA GLY A 157 -13.12 2.30 -10.45
C GLY A 157 -11.91 2.87 -9.71
N PHE A 158 -10.83 3.13 -10.43
CA PHE A 158 -9.68 3.86 -9.89
C PHE A 158 -9.88 5.36 -10.05
N VAL A 159 -9.37 6.13 -9.10
CA VAL A 159 -9.37 7.59 -9.16
C VAL A 159 -8.60 8.05 -10.40
N PRO A 160 -9.16 8.96 -11.23
CA PRO A 160 -8.40 9.57 -12.31
C PRO A 160 -7.15 10.27 -11.76
N TYR A 161 -5.99 10.03 -12.40
CA TYR A 161 -4.76 10.64 -11.93
C TYR A 161 -4.70 12.12 -12.25
N GLU A 162 -4.61 12.90 -11.19
CA GLU A 162 -4.25 14.31 -11.20
C GLU A 162 -3.29 14.58 -10.04
N ARG A 163 -2.34 15.50 -10.20
CA ARG A 163 -1.38 15.87 -9.13
C ARG A 163 -2.10 16.33 -7.85
N SER A 164 -3.16 17.10 -8.01
CA SER A 164 -4.02 17.56 -6.92
C SER A 164 -4.72 16.41 -6.20
N ALA A 165 -5.23 15.42 -6.94
CA ALA A 165 -5.88 14.23 -6.37
C ALA A 165 -4.89 13.38 -5.57
N LEU A 166 -3.66 13.19 -6.10
CA LEU A 166 -2.61 12.46 -5.39
C LEU A 166 -2.26 13.13 -4.05
N LEU A 167 -2.03 14.45 -4.07
CA LEU A 167 -1.73 15.22 -2.86
C LEU A 167 -2.90 15.21 -1.87
N SER A 168 -4.13 15.33 -2.37
CA SER A 168 -5.34 15.26 -1.54
C SER A 168 -5.45 13.92 -0.81
N LEU A 169 -5.27 12.80 -1.52
CA LEU A 169 -5.31 11.46 -0.91
C LEU A 169 -4.17 11.25 0.08
N ALA A 170 -2.96 11.70 -0.25
CA ALA A 170 -1.81 11.58 0.65
C ALA A 170 -2.01 12.39 1.94
N ARG A 171 -2.54 13.61 1.85
CA ARG A 171 -2.81 14.50 2.99
C ARG A 171 -3.89 13.97 3.95
N LYS A 172 -4.78 13.07 3.50
CA LYS A 172 -5.72 12.38 4.40
C LYS A 172 -5.00 11.54 5.48
N TYR A 173 -3.75 11.15 5.24
CA TYR A 173 -2.96 10.43 6.24
C TYR A 173 -2.34 11.32 7.32
N ILE A 174 -2.31 12.65 7.18
CA ILE A 174 -1.74 13.54 8.20
C ILE A 174 -2.41 13.27 9.56
N GLY A 175 -1.58 13.01 10.59
CA GLY A 175 -2.03 12.64 11.92
C GLY A 175 -2.30 11.13 12.13
N VAL A 176 -2.26 10.31 11.08
CA VAL A 176 -2.34 8.85 11.24
C VAL A 176 -1.05 8.33 11.88
N PRO A 177 -1.11 7.45 12.90
CA PRO A 177 0.07 6.92 13.54
C PRO A 177 1.00 6.17 12.58
N TYR A 178 2.30 6.23 12.82
CA TYR A 178 3.23 5.32 12.18
C TYR A 178 2.92 3.87 12.61
N GLY A 179 2.78 2.97 11.66
CA GLY A 179 2.56 1.54 11.90
C GLY A 179 3.57 0.70 11.13
N TRP A 180 4.53 0.07 11.84
CA TRP A 180 5.46 -0.86 11.21
C TRP A 180 4.70 -1.96 10.46
N GLY A 181 5.05 -2.18 9.20
CA GLY A 181 4.32 -3.15 8.36
C GLY A 181 2.89 -2.74 8.04
N ASN A 182 2.47 -1.50 8.27
CA ASN A 182 1.10 -0.97 8.21
C ASN A 182 0.16 -1.59 9.27
N ALA A 183 0.69 -2.12 10.36
CA ALA A 183 -0.12 -2.72 11.43
C ALA A 183 -0.70 -1.68 12.38
N GLY A 184 -1.66 -2.13 13.21
CA GLY A 184 -2.24 -1.31 14.28
C GLY A 184 -3.08 -0.13 13.80
N GLY A 185 -3.60 -0.14 12.58
CA GLY A 185 -4.33 0.98 11.99
C GLY A 185 -3.44 2.14 11.52
N GLY A 186 -2.12 1.96 11.61
CA GLY A 186 -1.12 2.92 11.14
C GLY A 186 -0.57 2.60 9.75
N VAL A 187 0.42 3.37 9.33
CA VAL A 187 1.08 3.21 8.03
C VAL A 187 2.58 3.51 8.17
N ASP A 188 3.44 2.73 7.50
CA ASP A 188 4.86 3.09 7.35
C ASP A 188 5.10 3.88 6.06
N CYS A 189 6.33 4.35 5.86
CA CYS A 189 6.67 5.24 4.75
C CYS A 189 6.36 4.65 3.37
N SER A 190 6.76 3.41 3.11
CA SER A 190 6.51 2.75 1.83
C SER A 190 5.07 2.26 1.68
N GLY A 191 4.41 1.94 2.79
CA GLY A 191 3.00 1.59 2.81
C GLY A 191 2.10 2.78 2.52
N LEU A 192 2.41 3.96 3.04
CA LEU A 192 1.74 5.21 2.70
C LEU A 192 1.73 5.43 1.18
N ILE A 193 2.90 5.39 0.57
CA ILE A 193 3.03 5.55 -0.89
C ILE A 193 2.29 4.44 -1.63
N GLN A 194 2.47 3.18 -1.24
CA GLN A 194 1.79 2.05 -1.87
C GLN A 194 0.25 2.21 -1.86
N ARG A 195 -0.32 2.61 -0.72
CA ARG A 195 -1.78 2.73 -0.55
C ARG A 195 -2.37 3.88 -1.35
N VAL A 196 -1.71 5.05 -1.32
CA VAL A 196 -2.13 6.21 -2.13
C VAL A 196 -2.10 5.85 -3.62
N PHE A 197 -1.03 5.22 -4.09
CA PHE A 197 -0.89 4.85 -5.50
C PHE A 197 -1.86 3.75 -5.95
N ARG A 198 -2.28 2.86 -5.05
CA ARG A 198 -3.35 1.87 -5.35
C ARG A 198 -4.67 2.53 -5.72
N CYS A 199 -5.00 3.70 -5.18
CA CYS A 199 -6.19 4.45 -5.57
C CYS A 199 -6.19 4.82 -7.06
N PHE A 200 -5.02 4.95 -7.67
CA PHE A 200 -4.84 5.23 -9.11
C PHE A 200 -4.58 3.97 -9.95
N GLY A 201 -4.73 2.78 -9.37
CA GLY A 201 -4.45 1.50 -10.05
C GLY A 201 -2.97 1.21 -10.27
N VAL A 202 -2.08 1.84 -9.51
CA VAL A 202 -0.63 1.57 -9.51
C VAL A 202 -0.28 0.71 -8.30
N PHE A 203 0.08 -0.54 -8.55
CA PHE A 203 0.38 -1.53 -7.52
C PHE A 203 1.88 -1.62 -7.26
N LEU A 204 2.41 -0.66 -6.51
CA LEU A 204 3.83 -0.60 -6.17
C LEU A 204 4.25 -1.78 -5.26
N PRO A 205 5.51 -2.24 -5.35
CA PRO A 205 6.08 -3.19 -4.38
C PRO A 205 6.00 -2.66 -2.95
N ARG A 206 6.06 -3.58 -1.98
CA ARG A 206 5.87 -3.23 -0.57
C ARG A 206 7.03 -2.42 0.02
N ASN A 207 8.26 -2.73 -0.37
CA ASN A 207 9.46 -2.18 0.28
C ASN A 207 10.06 -1.01 -0.50
N VAL A 208 10.62 -0.03 0.22
CA VAL A 208 11.34 1.13 -0.35
C VAL A 208 12.40 0.70 -1.38
N ALA A 209 13.19 -0.34 -1.05
CA ALA A 209 14.26 -0.82 -1.93
C ALA A 209 13.75 -1.30 -3.29
N ALA A 210 12.58 -1.94 -3.32
CA ALA A 210 11.92 -2.37 -4.55
C ALA A 210 11.24 -1.21 -5.27
N GLN A 211 10.55 -0.33 -4.55
CA GLN A 211 9.95 0.89 -5.12
C GLN A 211 10.98 1.78 -5.82
N ARG A 212 12.23 1.82 -5.32
CA ARG A 212 13.33 2.59 -5.91
C ARG A 212 13.98 1.96 -7.14
N ARG A 213 13.57 0.75 -7.55
CA ARG A 213 14.23 -0.01 -8.62
C ARG A 213 13.26 -0.59 -9.63
N LEU A 214 12.14 0.10 -9.86
CA LEU A 214 11.15 -0.37 -10.83
C LEU A 214 11.73 -0.35 -12.25
N PRO A 215 11.58 -1.43 -13.01
CA PRO A 215 12.06 -1.48 -14.39
C PRO A 215 11.42 -0.41 -15.28
N GLY A 216 12.24 0.31 -16.04
CA GLY A 216 11.78 1.31 -16.99
C GLY A 216 11.33 2.65 -16.39
N VAL A 217 11.53 2.83 -15.08
CA VAL A 217 11.28 4.11 -14.41
C VAL A 217 12.54 4.96 -14.40
N ASN A 218 12.43 6.22 -14.79
CA ASN A 218 13.54 7.17 -14.77
C ASN A 218 13.75 7.75 -13.37
N TYR A 219 14.82 7.30 -12.70
CA TYR A 219 15.21 7.82 -11.38
C TYR A 219 16.26 8.93 -11.53
N LEU A 220 15.89 10.12 -11.10
CA LEU A 220 16.78 11.27 -11.06
C LEU A 220 17.75 11.12 -9.87
N PRO A 221 19.08 11.21 -10.05
CA PRO A 221 20.03 11.11 -8.95
C PRO A 221 19.94 12.36 -8.06
N LEU A 222 19.93 12.15 -6.74
CA LEU A 222 20.02 13.21 -5.72
C LEU A 222 21.34 13.15 -4.94
N PHE A 223 22.26 12.28 -5.38
CA PHE A 223 23.57 12.07 -4.79
C PHE A 223 24.62 11.84 -5.90
N GLY A 224 25.85 12.36 -5.72
CA GLY A 224 26.96 12.21 -6.66
C GLY A 224 27.13 13.40 -7.60
N GLU A 225 28.03 13.25 -8.60
CA GLU A 225 28.45 14.36 -9.50
C GLU A 225 27.33 14.97 -10.34
N ASN A 226 26.31 14.16 -10.72
CA ASN A 226 25.17 14.60 -11.52
C ASN A 226 23.90 14.75 -10.69
N ALA A 227 24.02 14.95 -9.38
CA ALA A 227 22.89 15.07 -8.48
C ALA A 227 22.06 16.32 -8.79
N ARG A 228 20.75 16.15 -8.91
CA ARG A 228 19.80 17.27 -8.86
C ARG A 228 19.53 17.68 -7.41
N LYS A 229 19.17 18.93 -7.23
CA LYS A 229 18.70 19.42 -5.93
C LYS A 229 17.19 19.20 -5.80
N PRO A 230 16.68 18.90 -4.61
CA PRO A 230 15.23 18.78 -4.39
C PRO A 230 14.42 20.02 -4.81
N GLU A 231 15.05 21.22 -4.75
CA GLU A 231 14.48 22.50 -5.16
C GLU A 231 14.22 22.59 -6.68
N GLU A 232 14.94 21.82 -7.46
CA GLU A 232 14.84 21.78 -8.93
C GLU A 232 13.76 20.79 -9.41
N LEU A 233 13.19 20.00 -8.48
CA LEU A 233 12.20 18.98 -8.82
C LEU A 233 10.80 19.59 -8.93
N SER A 234 10.04 19.07 -9.90
CA SER A 234 8.61 19.35 -10.01
C SER A 234 7.84 18.52 -9.00
N ALA A 235 7.09 19.16 -8.10
CA ALA A 235 6.18 18.46 -7.20
C ALA A 235 4.86 18.10 -7.93
N PRO A 236 4.22 16.96 -7.55
CA PRO A 236 4.68 15.96 -6.61
C PRO A 236 5.81 15.09 -7.16
N ALA A 237 6.69 14.62 -6.26
CA ALA A 237 7.75 13.67 -6.59
C ALA A 237 7.99 12.69 -5.45
N LEU A 238 8.41 11.47 -5.76
CA LEU A 238 8.88 10.52 -4.73
C LEU A 238 10.38 10.75 -4.50
N LEU A 239 10.76 10.99 -3.25
CA LEU A 239 12.16 11.10 -2.83
C LEU A 239 12.55 9.84 -2.06
N PHE A 240 13.62 9.18 -2.47
CA PHE A 240 14.09 7.94 -1.87
C PHE A 240 15.40 8.14 -1.11
N ALA A 241 15.40 7.71 0.15
CA ALA A 241 16.57 7.56 1.00
C ALA A 241 16.83 6.07 1.31
N LYS A 242 17.88 5.76 2.06
CA LYS A 242 18.14 4.39 2.52
C LYS A 242 17.06 3.97 3.54
N GLY A 243 16.19 3.05 3.12
CA GLY A 243 15.11 2.53 3.98
C GLY A 243 13.94 3.49 4.21
N HIS A 244 13.89 4.62 3.51
CA HIS A 244 12.83 5.60 3.66
C HIS A 244 12.39 6.19 2.32
N VAL A 245 11.11 6.57 2.22
CA VAL A 245 10.53 7.26 1.07
C VAL A 245 9.66 8.42 1.57
N LEU A 246 9.73 9.55 0.87
CA LEU A 246 8.96 10.76 1.14
C LEU A 246 8.23 11.18 -0.15
N LEU A 247 7.10 11.82 -0.01
CA LEU A 247 6.40 12.50 -1.10
C LEU A 247 6.72 13.99 -1.02
N LEU A 248 7.44 14.51 -2.02
CA LEU A 248 7.61 15.95 -2.21
C LEU A 248 6.25 16.54 -2.60
N THR A 249 5.72 17.43 -1.78
CA THR A 249 4.40 18.05 -1.98
C THR A 249 4.50 19.45 -2.56
N GLU A 250 5.59 20.15 -2.26
CA GLU A 250 5.93 21.46 -2.81
C GLU A 250 7.42 21.49 -3.14
N GLY A 251 7.77 22.00 -4.33
CA GLY A 251 9.14 22.21 -4.77
C GLY A 251 9.59 23.66 -4.55
N GLY A 252 10.70 24.06 -5.22
CA GLY A 252 11.23 25.42 -5.16
C GLY A 252 12.13 25.67 -3.94
N GLU A 253 12.29 26.92 -3.53
CA GLU A 253 13.29 27.34 -2.54
C GLU A 253 13.09 26.69 -1.15
N HIS A 254 11.85 26.39 -0.77
CA HIS A 254 11.49 25.80 0.50
C HIS A 254 10.66 24.51 0.29
N PRO A 255 11.27 23.42 -0.17
CA PRO A 255 10.54 22.20 -0.49
C PRO A 255 9.92 21.57 0.75
N THR A 256 8.69 21.06 0.59
CA THR A 256 7.89 20.43 1.63
C THR A 256 7.67 18.96 1.30
N VAL A 257 7.72 18.10 2.29
CA VAL A 257 7.55 16.66 2.14
C VAL A 257 6.50 16.09 3.08
N LEU A 258 5.74 15.11 2.60
CA LEU A 258 4.79 14.32 3.38
C LEU A 258 5.32 12.90 3.53
N HIS A 259 5.36 12.39 4.75
CA HIS A 259 5.86 11.04 5.02
C HIS A 259 5.42 10.50 6.39
N ALA A 260 5.65 9.20 6.61
CA ALA A 260 5.55 8.52 7.91
C ALA A 260 6.98 8.35 8.45
N PRO A 261 7.45 9.14 9.43
CA PRO A 261 8.87 9.21 9.77
C PRO A 261 9.43 7.94 10.44
N HIS A 262 8.85 7.53 11.57
CA HIS A 262 9.36 6.41 12.38
C HIS A 262 8.33 5.97 13.43
N THR A 263 8.54 4.83 14.05
CA THR A 263 7.73 4.31 15.17
C THR A 263 7.61 5.35 16.30
N GLY A 264 6.40 5.51 16.82
CA GLY A 264 6.09 6.51 17.84
C GLY A 264 5.77 7.91 17.30
N SER A 265 5.77 8.09 15.99
CA SER A 265 5.38 9.34 15.32
C SER A 265 4.06 9.19 14.56
N PHE A 266 3.66 10.27 13.89
CA PHE A 266 2.50 10.34 13.00
C PHE A 266 2.96 10.73 11.60
N VAL A 267 2.13 10.44 10.60
CA VAL A 267 2.29 11.01 9.26
C VAL A 267 2.16 12.53 9.35
N LEU A 268 3.09 13.22 8.75
CA LEU A 268 3.13 14.67 8.76
C LEU A 268 3.64 15.24 7.45
N GLU A 269 3.33 16.50 7.22
CA GLU A 269 3.86 17.33 6.13
C GLU A 269 4.75 18.40 6.75
N GLU A 270 6.02 18.46 6.35
CA GLU A 270 7.02 19.35 6.95
C GLU A 270 8.03 19.87 5.91
N PRO A 271 8.74 20.98 6.18
CA PRO A 271 9.86 21.39 5.34
C PRO A 271 10.93 20.31 5.25
N LEU A 272 11.50 20.13 4.07
CA LEU A 272 12.60 19.19 3.86
C LEU A 272 13.88 19.73 4.54
N THR A 273 14.24 19.13 5.68
CA THR A 273 15.41 19.54 6.47
C THR A 273 16.73 19.16 5.82
N GLU A 274 17.81 19.89 6.13
CA GLU A 274 19.17 19.58 5.64
C GLU A 274 19.64 18.17 6.03
N GLU A 275 19.28 17.72 7.23
CA GLU A 275 19.59 16.35 7.68
C GLU A 275 18.96 15.30 6.74
N ARG A 276 17.68 15.49 6.38
CA ARG A 276 16.99 14.57 5.46
C ARG A 276 17.56 14.67 4.04
N ARG A 277 17.87 15.89 3.56
CA ARG A 277 18.51 16.10 2.25
C ARG A 277 19.77 15.28 2.09
N ALA A 278 20.63 15.26 3.10
CA ALA A 278 21.89 14.53 3.10
C ALA A 278 21.71 13.00 2.97
N THR A 279 20.51 12.48 3.24
CA THR A 279 20.20 11.03 3.12
C THR A 279 19.58 10.65 1.78
N LEU A 280 19.16 11.61 0.95
CA LEU A 280 18.46 11.35 -0.32
C LEU A 280 19.39 10.70 -1.35
N LEU A 281 18.84 9.77 -2.10
CA LEU A 281 19.56 8.98 -3.09
C LEU A 281 19.05 9.20 -4.51
N SER A 282 17.74 9.26 -4.67
CA SER A 282 17.09 9.44 -5.98
C SER A 282 15.67 9.95 -5.85
N ALA A 283 15.12 10.48 -6.96
CA ALA A 283 13.74 10.92 -7.06
C ALA A 283 13.05 10.40 -8.32
N VAL A 284 11.72 10.43 -8.30
CA VAL A 284 10.84 10.26 -9.46
C VAL A 284 9.81 11.38 -9.44
N GLU A 285 9.82 12.26 -10.45
CA GLU A 285 8.77 13.26 -10.66
C GLU A 285 7.48 12.58 -11.17
N LEU A 286 6.33 13.05 -10.71
CA LEU A 286 5.01 12.40 -10.92
C LEU A 286 4.09 13.19 -11.85
#